data_01d39f2098ae1f33b26d082ae9d301a3
#
_entry.id   01d39f2098ae1f33b26d082ae9d301a3
#
_cell.length_a   1.000
_cell.length_b   1.000
_cell.length_c   1.000
_cell.angle_alpha   90.00
_cell.angle_beta   90.00
_cell.angle_gamma   90.00
#
_symmetry.space_group_name_H-M   'P 1'
#
loop_
_entity.id
_entity.type
_entity.pdbx_description
1 polymer ?
#
loop_
_entity_poly.entity_id
_entity_poly.type
_entity_poly.pdbx_seq_one_letter_code
_entity_poly.pdbx_strand_id
1 'polypeptide(L)'
;MKIIIAGAGNVGTHLAKLLSREKQDIILMDDDEEKLSALSANFDLLTVTASPSSISGLKEVGVKEADLFIAVTPDESRNMTACMLATNLGAKKTVARIDNYEYLLPKNKEFFRKLGVDSLIYPEMLAAKEIVSSMRMSWVRQWWEFCGGALILIGTKMREKAEILNIPLHQLGAPDIPYHVVAIKRGTETIIPRGDDVIKLHDIVYFTTTRKYIPVSYTHLRAHET
;
A
#
# COMPACT_ATOMS: atom_id res chain seq x y z
N MET A 1 6.55 1.41 -18.21
CA MET A 1 7.11 2.54 -17.42
C MET A 1 8.56 2.25 -17.11
N LYS A 2 9.42 3.27 -17.20
CA LYS A 2 10.80 3.18 -16.71
C LYS A 2 10.86 3.60 -15.25
N ILE A 3 11.24 2.67 -14.38
CA ILE A 3 11.30 2.87 -12.93
C ILE A 3 12.75 2.70 -12.48
N ILE A 4 13.28 3.70 -11.78
CA ILE A 4 14.61 3.64 -11.19
C ILE A 4 14.45 3.56 -9.67
N ILE A 5 15.06 2.54 -9.06
CA ILE A 5 15.05 2.33 -7.63
C ILE A 5 16.48 2.55 -7.12
N ALA A 6 16.67 3.53 -6.26
CA ALA A 6 17.94 3.85 -5.63
C ALA A 6 17.98 3.29 -4.19
N GLY A 7 18.86 2.33 -3.97
CA GLY A 7 19.05 1.59 -2.73
C GLY A 7 18.67 0.11 -2.86
N ALA A 8 19.68 -0.77 -2.84
CA ALA A 8 19.53 -2.23 -2.90
C ALA A 8 19.40 -2.90 -1.50
N GLY A 9 18.90 -2.15 -0.53
CA GLY A 9 18.54 -2.68 0.80
C GLY A 9 17.23 -3.49 0.76
N ASN A 10 16.74 -3.88 1.94
CA ASN A 10 15.52 -4.72 2.04
C ASN A 10 14.32 -4.13 1.30
N VAL A 11 14.06 -2.84 1.47
CA VAL A 11 12.88 -2.18 0.83
C VAL A 11 13.05 -2.16 -0.69
N GLY A 12 14.21 -1.69 -1.20
CA GLY A 12 14.45 -1.59 -2.64
C GLY A 12 14.46 -2.94 -3.34
N THR A 13 15.07 -3.94 -2.73
CA THR A 13 15.07 -5.32 -3.24
C THR A 13 13.68 -5.92 -3.32
N HIS A 14 12.85 -5.77 -2.27
CA HIS A 14 11.49 -6.27 -2.29
C HIS A 14 10.62 -5.54 -3.34
N LEU A 15 10.78 -4.22 -3.43
CA LEU A 15 10.08 -3.41 -4.41
C LEU A 15 10.45 -3.82 -5.85
N ALA A 16 11.75 -3.98 -6.13
CA ALA A 16 12.23 -4.44 -7.43
C ALA A 16 11.64 -5.82 -7.81
N LYS A 17 11.62 -6.76 -6.86
CA LYS A 17 11.00 -8.10 -7.05
C LYS A 17 9.50 -8.05 -7.33
N LEU A 18 8.76 -7.18 -6.65
CA LEU A 18 7.33 -7.03 -6.89
C LEU A 18 7.06 -6.42 -8.26
N LEU A 19 7.77 -5.34 -8.60
CA LEU A 19 7.58 -4.62 -9.84
C LEU A 19 8.08 -5.39 -11.08
N SER A 20 9.08 -6.27 -10.95
CA SER A 20 9.57 -7.12 -12.07
C SER A 20 8.47 -8.04 -12.63
N ARG A 21 7.46 -8.37 -11.82
CA ARG A 21 6.30 -9.17 -12.26
C ARG A 21 5.28 -8.38 -13.07
N GLU A 22 5.34 -7.06 -13.04
CA GLU A 22 4.36 -6.14 -13.66
C GLU A 22 4.78 -5.66 -15.06
N LYS A 23 5.76 -6.33 -15.70
CA LYS A 23 6.29 -5.98 -17.04
C LYS A 23 6.73 -4.50 -17.15
N GLN A 24 7.37 -3.99 -16.12
CA GLN A 24 7.96 -2.66 -16.09
C GLN A 24 9.45 -2.73 -16.40
N ASP A 25 10.00 -1.66 -16.96
CA ASP A 25 11.44 -1.50 -17.16
C ASP A 25 12.06 -0.97 -15.86
N ILE A 26 12.77 -1.83 -15.13
CA ILE A 26 13.26 -1.56 -13.80
C ILE A 26 14.77 -1.53 -13.75
N ILE A 27 15.31 -0.46 -13.22
CA ILE A 27 16.73 -0.30 -12.92
C ILE A 27 16.91 -0.17 -11.41
N LEU A 28 17.72 -1.04 -10.84
CA LEU A 28 18.11 -0.96 -9.44
C LEU A 28 19.54 -0.43 -9.34
N MET A 29 19.73 0.69 -8.62
CA MET A 29 21.05 1.29 -8.42
C MET A 29 21.43 1.34 -6.94
N ASP A 30 22.69 1.06 -6.65
CA ASP A 30 23.31 1.19 -5.33
C ASP A 30 24.81 1.45 -5.54
N ASP A 31 25.51 1.99 -4.55
CA ASP A 31 26.97 2.11 -4.58
C ASP A 31 27.68 0.85 -4.09
N ASP A 32 26.96 -0.13 -3.56
CA ASP A 32 27.44 -1.41 -3.09
C ASP A 32 27.27 -2.49 -4.18
N GLU A 33 28.36 -2.80 -4.88
CA GLU A 33 28.40 -3.79 -5.96
C GLU A 33 28.07 -5.21 -5.49
N GLU A 34 28.45 -5.58 -4.25
CA GLU A 34 28.19 -6.93 -3.72
C GLU A 34 26.67 -7.18 -3.57
N LYS A 35 25.94 -6.17 -3.07
CA LYS A 35 24.46 -6.25 -2.98
C LYS A 35 23.81 -6.41 -4.34
N LEU A 36 24.26 -5.66 -5.34
CA LEU A 36 23.71 -5.71 -6.69
C LEU A 36 24.02 -7.04 -7.39
N SER A 37 25.22 -7.55 -7.27
CA SER A 37 25.64 -8.84 -7.85
C SER A 37 24.81 -10.02 -7.32
N ALA A 38 24.53 -10.04 -6.02
CA ALA A 38 23.69 -11.06 -5.40
C ALA A 38 22.24 -11.04 -5.92
N LEU A 39 21.74 -9.88 -6.34
CA LEU A 39 20.38 -9.70 -6.86
C LEU A 39 20.27 -10.00 -8.35
N SER A 40 21.22 -9.54 -9.16
CA SER A 40 21.23 -9.80 -10.61
C SER A 40 21.35 -11.29 -10.95
N ALA A 41 22.02 -12.07 -10.10
CA ALA A 41 22.11 -13.52 -10.26
C ALA A 41 20.77 -14.27 -10.09
N ASN A 42 19.82 -13.69 -9.37
CA ASN A 42 18.56 -14.33 -9.00
C ASN A 42 17.32 -13.74 -9.67
N PHE A 43 17.43 -12.55 -10.27
CA PHE A 43 16.30 -11.83 -10.87
C PHE A 43 16.72 -11.18 -12.18
N ASP A 44 15.82 -11.17 -13.16
CA ASP A 44 15.98 -10.45 -14.43
C ASP A 44 15.75 -8.94 -14.16
N LEU A 45 16.76 -8.30 -13.58
CA LEU A 45 16.78 -6.89 -13.23
C LEU A 45 18.05 -6.24 -13.78
N LEU A 46 17.90 -5.07 -14.37
CA LEU A 46 19.05 -4.24 -14.71
C LEU A 46 19.59 -3.58 -13.43
N THR A 47 20.84 -3.86 -13.12
CA THR A 47 21.53 -3.29 -11.96
C THR A 47 22.65 -2.36 -12.39
N VAL A 48 22.84 -1.24 -11.69
CA VAL A 48 23.89 -0.26 -11.97
C VAL A 48 24.58 0.13 -10.66
N THR A 49 25.89 -0.05 -10.62
CA THR A 49 26.70 0.35 -9.46
C THR A 49 27.04 1.83 -9.57
N ALA A 50 26.24 2.68 -8.92
CA ALA A 50 26.43 4.11 -8.90
C ALA A 50 25.80 4.75 -7.66
N SER A 51 26.35 5.89 -7.24
CA SER A 51 25.78 6.66 -6.12
C SER A 51 24.51 7.40 -6.53
N PRO A 52 23.39 7.20 -5.84
CA PRO A 52 22.13 7.90 -6.14
C PRO A 52 22.15 9.40 -5.87
N SER A 53 23.13 9.90 -5.12
CA SER A 53 23.37 11.33 -4.93
C SER A 53 24.43 11.92 -5.87
N SER A 54 24.84 11.17 -6.89
CA SER A 54 25.78 11.63 -7.92
C SER A 54 25.05 11.98 -9.22
N ILE A 55 25.30 13.17 -9.76
CA ILE A 55 24.74 13.60 -11.05
C ILE A 55 25.19 12.67 -12.20
N SER A 56 26.44 12.24 -12.18
CA SER A 56 26.96 11.29 -13.19
C SER A 56 26.26 9.92 -13.06
N GLY A 57 26.11 9.38 -11.87
CA GLY A 57 25.41 8.12 -11.63
C GLY A 57 23.93 8.18 -12.02
N LEU A 58 23.24 9.27 -11.73
CA LEU A 58 21.85 9.48 -12.16
C LEU A 58 21.71 9.57 -13.69
N LYS A 59 22.68 10.19 -14.37
CA LYS A 59 22.71 10.22 -15.85
C LYS A 59 23.00 8.85 -16.46
N GLU A 60 23.88 8.08 -15.85
CA GLU A 60 24.24 6.72 -16.29
C GLU A 60 23.01 5.79 -16.28
N VAL A 61 22.16 5.85 -15.24
CA VAL A 61 20.90 5.08 -15.18
C VAL A 61 19.81 5.66 -16.09
N GLY A 62 20.07 6.74 -16.79
CA GLY A 62 19.12 7.40 -17.69
C GLY A 62 17.92 7.98 -16.95
N VAL A 63 18.17 8.72 -15.87
CA VAL A 63 17.13 9.33 -15.02
C VAL A 63 16.20 10.26 -15.77
N LYS A 64 16.69 10.89 -16.85
CA LYS A 64 15.91 11.80 -17.71
C LYS A 64 14.66 11.15 -18.30
N GLU A 65 14.72 9.86 -18.62
CA GLU A 65 13.62 9.09 -19.19
C GLU A 65 12.79 8.37 -18.12
N ALA A 66 13.12 8.55 -16.83
CA ALA A 66 12.41 7.86 -15.75
C ALA A 66 10.99 8.40 -15.57
N ASP A 67 10.01 7.51 -15.62
CA ASP A 67 8.63 7.83 -15.24
C ASP A 67 8.50 7.94 -13.72
N LEU A 68 9.33 7.16 -12.99
CA LEU A 68 9.34 7.14 -11.54
C LEU A 68 10.76 6.88 -11.02
N PHE A 69 11.23 7.74 -10.12
CA PHE A 69 12.46 7.56 -9.37
C PHE A 69 12.16 7.36 -7.90
N ILE A 70 12.66 6.27 -7.29
CA ILE A 70 12.36 5.88 -5.92
C ILE A 70 13.66 5.77 -5.13
N ALA A 71 13.87 6.63 -4.14
CA ALA A 71 15.05 6.59 -3.27
C ALA A 71 14.67 5.95 -1.91
N VAL A 72 15.26 4.78 -1.63
CA VAL A 72 14.96 3.95 -0.45
C VAL A 72 16.23 3.45 0.24
N THR A 73 17.29 4.24 0.20
CA THR A 73 18.50 3.97 1.00
C THR A 73 18.20 4.13 2.49
N PRO A 74 19.06 3.64 3.41
CA PRO A 74 18.88 3.88 4.85
C PRO A 74 19.01 5.34 5.26
N ASP A 75 19.68 6.18 4.45
CA ASP A 75 19.95 7.60 4.75
C ASP A 75 18.86 8.49 4.13
N GLU A 76 18.05 9.10 4.98
CA GLU A 76 16.98 10.04 4.61
C GLU A 76 17.51 11.23 3.80
N SER A 77 18.61 11.85 4.24
CA SER A 77 19.18 13.03 3.58
C SER A 77 19.65 12.70 2.17
N ARG A 78 20.22 11.52 2.01
CA ARG A 78 20.63 10.99 0.71
C ARG A 78 19.44 10.74 -0.20
N ASN A 79 18.34 10.17 0.33
CA ASN A 79 17.11 9.94 -0.43
C ASN A 79 16.50 11.26 -0.89
N MET A 80 16.44 12.26 -0.03
CA MET A 80 15.93 13.58 -0.37
C MET A 80 16.79 14.26 -1.45
N THR A 81 18.11 14.24 -1.30
CA THR A 81 19.05 14.79 -2.29
C THR A 81 18.92 14.07 -3.63
N ALA A 82 18.85 12.74 -3.64
CA ALA A 82 18.70 11.95 -4.85
C ALA A 82 17.41 12.31 -5.59
N CYS A 83 16.27 12.44 -4.91
CA CYS A 83 15.00 12.85 -5.51
C CYS A 83 15.06 14.28 -6.09
N MET A 84 15.62 15.24 -5.36
CA MET A 84 15.79 16.60 -5.86
C MET A 84 16.66 16.65 -7.13
N LEU A 85 17.77 15.91 -7.16
CA LEU A 85 18.62 15.81 -8.33
C LEU A 85 17.89 15.11 -9.48
N ALA A 86 17.20 13.99 -9.22
CA ALA A 86 16.47 13.25 -10.24
C ALA A 86 15.39 14.10 -10.92
N THR A 87 14.60 14.85 -10.16
CA THR A 87 13.59 15.77 -10.71
C THR A 87 14.23 16.84 -11.59
N ASN A 88 15.31 17.48 -11.14
CA ASN A 88 16.01 18.50 -11.92
C ASN A 88 16.72 17.93 -13.16
N LEU A 89 17.02 16.65 -13.20
CA LEU A 89 17.57 15.95 -14.35
C LEU A 89 16.51 15.40 -15.29
N GLY A 90 15.22 15.46 -14.93
CA GLY A 90 14.10 15.17 -15.83
C GLY A 90 13.20 13.99 -15.43
N ALA A 91 13.40 13.36 -14.27
CA ALA A 91 12.46 12.36 -13.77
C ALA A 91 11.05 12.95 -13.61
N LYS A 92 10.02 12.22 -14.06
CA LYS A 92 8.63 12.73 -14.03
C LYS A 92 8.02 12.73 -12.64
N LYS A 93 8.36 11.73 -11.83
CA LYS A 93 7.89 11.62 -10.43
C LYS A 93 8.99 11.06 -9.54
N THR A 94 8.99 11.49 -8.28
CA THR A 94 9.96 11.06 -7.29
C THR A 94 9.29 10.60 -6.00
N VAL A 95 9.90 9.61 -5.36
CA VAL A 95 9.47 9.07 -4.07
C VAL A 95 10.69 8.92 -3.17
N ALA A 96 10.70 9.53 -1.99
CA ALA A 96 11.77 9.40 -1.01
C ALA A 96 11.30 8.64 0.24
N ARG A 97 12.11 7.66 0.67
CA ARG A 97 12.00 7.10 2.01
C ARG A 97 12.55 8.11 3.02
N ILE A 98 11.80 8.29 4.09
CA ILE A 98 12.14 9.16 5.22
C ILE A 98 12.00 8.39 6.53
N ASP A 99 12.58 8.89 7.59
CA ASP A 99 12.44 8.41 8.97
C ASP A 99 11.98 9.54 9.93
N ASN A 100 11.93 10.79 9.46
CA ASN A 100 11.43 11.91 10.23
C ASN A 100 9.94 12.17 9.96
N TYR A 101 9.10 11.95 10.98
CA TYR A 101 7.66 12.19 10.92
C TYR A 101 7.29 13.64 10.59
N GLU A 102 8.11 14.61 11.00
CA GLU A 102 7.85 16.04 10.75
C GLU A 102 7.65 16.34 9.26
N TYR A 103 8.35 15.62 8.38
CA TYR A 103 8.27 15.81 6.93
C TYR A 103 6.91 15.39 6.35
N LEU A 104 6.14 14.56 7.06
CA LEU A 104 4.79 14.15 6.65
C LEU A 104 3.70 15.17 6.99
N LEU A 105 3.98 16.20 7.76
CA LEU A 105 3.01 17.24 8.04
C LEU A 105 2.62 17.98 6.74
N PRO A 106 1.33 18.38 6.57
CA PRO A 106 0.83 18.92 5.30
C PRO A 106 1.67 20.10 4.75
N LYS A 107 2.06 21.03 5.59
CA LYS A 107 2.90 22.18 5.21
C LYS A 107 4.28 21.74 4.71
N ASN A 108 4.89 20.76 5.38
CA ASN A 108 6.23 20.29 5.05
C ASN A 108 6.21 19.44 3.78
N LYS A 109 5.18 18.62 3.56
CA LYS A 109 5.01 17.90 2.28
C LYS A 109 4.96 18.84 1.08
N GLU A 110 4.24 19.95 1.19
CA GLU A 110 4.17 20.94 0.13
C GLU A 110 5.52 21.64 -0.11
N PHE A 111 6.27 21.90 0.96
CA PHE A 111 7.64 22.41 0.87
C PHE A 111 8.55 21.45 0.08
N PHE A 112 8.58 20.15 0.42
CA PHE A 112 9.40 19.17 -0.27
C PHE A 112 8.96 18.93 -1.71
N ARG A 113 7.66 18.99 -2.00
CA ARG A 113 7.16 18.92 -3.37
C ARG A 113 7.73 20.04 -4.24
N LYS A 114 7.81 21.26 -3.73
CA LYS A 114 8.42 22.40 -4.45
C LYS A 114 9.92 22.20 -4.69
N LEU A 115 10.59 21.43 -3.83
CA LEU A 115 12.00 21.06 -4.02
C LEU A 115 12.21 19.86 -4.96
N GLY A 116 11.14 19.28 -5.52
CA GLY A 116 11.23 18.16 -6.44
C GLY A 116 11.14 16.80 -5.78
N VAL A 117 10.56 16.70 -4.57
CA VAL A 117 10.23 15.43 -3.92
C VAL A 117 8.72 15.29 -3.89
N ASP A 118 8.14 14.54 -4.83
CA ASP A 118 6.69 14.46 -5.01
C ASP A 118 5.99 13.68 -3.90
N SER A 119 6.62 12.63 -3.41
CA SER A 119 6.04 11.75 -2.39
C SER A 119 7.07 11.36 -1.33
N LEU A 120 6.61 11.29 -0.08
CA LEU A 120 7.40 10.86 1.06
C LEU A 120 6.78 9.59 1.64
N ILE A 121 7.62 8.58 1.89
CA ILE A 121 7.21 7.30 2.49
C ILE A 121 8.03 7.07 3.75
N TYR A 122 7.31 6.76 4.85
CA TYR A 122 7.90 6.35 6.12
C TYR A 122 7.47 4.91 6.42
N PRO A 123 8.28 3.90 6.02
CA PRO A 123 7.91 2.48 6.09
C PRO A 123 7.62 2.01 7.51
N GLU A 124 8.40 2.43 8.48
CA GLU A 124 8.26 2.04 9.88
C GLU A 124 6.92 2.51 10.46
N MET A 125 6.48 3.70 10.10
CA MET A 125 5.17 4.21 10.51
C MET A 125 4.03 3.47 9.80
N LEU A 126 4.19 3.12 8.52
CA LEU A 126 3.21 2.32 7.80
C LEU A 126 3.06 0.95 8.44
N ALA A 127 4.17 0.27 8.76
CA ALA A 127 4.17 -1.01 9.46
C ALA A 127 3.52 -0.90 10.85
N ALA A 128 3.87 0.13 11.63
CA ALA A 128 3.27 0.36 12.94
C ALA A 128 1.75 0.60 12.85
N LYS A 129 1.29 1.37 11.87
CA LYS A 129 -0.16 1.58 11.61
C LYS A 129 -0.87 0.27 11.25
N GLU A 130 -0.26 -0.57 10.43
CA GLU A 130 -0.82 -1.87 10.05
C GLU A 130 -0.95 -2.80 11.26
N ILE A 131 0.09 -2.88 12.10
CA ILE A 131 0.06 -3.66 13.35
C ILE A 131 -1.06 -3.16 14.27
N VAL A 132 -1.13 -1.85 14.52
CA VAL A 132 -2.18 -1.27 15.37
C VAL A 132 -3.58 -1.50 14.79
N SER A 133 -3.73 -1.41 13.48
CA SER A 133 -5.00 -1.69 12.79
C SER A 133 -5.43 -3.14 12.98
N SER A 134 -4.50 -4.10 12.83
CA SER A 134 -4.78 -5.53 13.02
C SER A 134 -5.13 -5.90 14.47
N MET A 135 -4.60 -5.17 15.45
CA MET A 135 -4.89 -5.40 16.87
C MET A 135 -6.26 -4.85 17.32
N ARG A 136 -6.73 -3.77 16.69
CA ARG A 136 -7.94 -3.06 17.14
C ARG A 136 -9.24 -3.84 16.93
N MET A 137 -9.25 -4.83 16.03
CA MET A 137 -10.48 -5.51 15.64
C MET A 137 -10.24 -7.00 15.40
N SER A 138 -10.33 -7.81 16.47
CA SER A 138 -10.16 -9.27 16.42
C SER A 138 -11.13 -9.99 15.46
N TRP A 139 -12.24 -9.36 15.09
CA TRP A 139 -13.26 -9.88 14.19
C TRP A 139 -13.08 -9.51 12.72
N VAL A 140 -12.25 -8.47 12.44
CA VAL A 140 -11.93 -8.01 11.10
C VAL A 140 -10.74 -8.80 10.56
N ARG A 141 -10.91 -9.41 9.40
CA ARG A 141 -9.81 -10.05 8.69
C ARG A 141 -9.04 -9.09 7.79
N GLN A 142 -9.77 -8.12 7.22
CA GLN A 142 -9.23 -7.17 6.26
C GLN A 142 -9.88 -5.81 6.46
N TRP A 143 -9.09 -4.76 6.34
CA TRP A 143 -9.50 -3.39 6.57
C TRP A 143 -8.83 -2.46 5.56
N TRP A 144 -9.63 -1.67 4.87
CA TRP A 144 -9.11 -0.63 3.97
C TRP A 144 -9.87 0.68 4.19
N GLU A 145 -9.11 1.78 4.28
CA GLU A 145 -9.63 3.13 4.37
C GLU A 145 -9.45 3.86 3.04
N PHE A 146 -10.51 4.42 2.51
CA PHE A 146 -10.50 5.25 1.31
C PHE A 146 -10.82 6.70 1.67
N CYS A 147 -10.29 7.65 0.87
CA CYS A 147 -10.55 9.08 1.04
C CYS A 147 -10.33 9.58 2.48
N GLY A 148 -9.23 9.17 3.12
CA GLY A 148 -8.94 9.59 4.49
C GLY A 148 -9.88 9.03 5.55
N GLY A 149 -10.54 7.89 5.28
CA GLY A 149 -11.48 7.22 6.20
C GLY A 149 -12.95 7.63 6.01
N ALA A 150 -13.28 8.38 4.96
CA ALA A 150 -14.66 8.69 4.61
C ALA A 150 -15.44 7.44 4.16
N LEU A 151 -14.74 6.47 3.55
CA LEU A 151 -15.26 5.15 3.21
C LEU A 151 -14.32 4.09 3.77
N ILE A 152 -14.87 3.08 4.41
CA ILE A 152 -14.13 1.96 4.98
C ILE A 152 -14.69 0.66 4.40
N LEU A 153 -13.81 -0.19 3.87
CA LEU A 153 -14.14 -1.54 3.44
C LEU A 153 -13.63 -2.53 4.49
N ILE A 154 -14.52 -3.39 4.96
CA ILE A 154 -14.24 -4.38 5.99
C ILE A 154 -14.52 -5.77 5.44
N GLY A 155 -13.56 -6.68 5.58
CA GLY A 155 -13.73 -8.12 5.34
C GLY A 155 -13.83 -8.89 6.65
N THR A 156 -14.92 -9.62 6.88
CA THR A 156 -15.11 -10.44 8.08
C THR A 156 -15.59 -11.84 7.72
N LYS A 157 -15.16 -12.85 8.49
CA LYS A 157 -15.61 -14.24 8.32
C LYS A 157 -16.86 -14.48 9.13
N MET A 158 -17.90 -15.00 8.49
CA MET A 158 -19.15 -15.35 9.14
C MET A 158 -19.00 -16.56 10.04
N ARG A 159 -19.52 -16.44 11.26
CA ARG A 159 -19.54 -17.48 12.28
C ARG A 159 -20.99 -17.90 12.57
N GLU A 160 -21.18 -19.04 13.24
CA GLU A 160 -22.49 -19.66 13.48
C GLU A 160 -23.55 -18.74 14.13
N LYS A 161 -23.12 -17.84 14.99
CA LYS A 161 -24.01 -16.94 15.73
C LYS A 161 -24.32 -15.62 15.01
N ALA A 162 -23.89 -15.44 13.75
CA ALA A 162 -24.17 -14.20 13.03
C ALA A 162 -25.65 -14.13 12.64
N GLU A 163 -26.32 -13.06 13.04
CA GLU A 163 -27.77 -12.87 12.84
C GLU A 163 -28.16 -12.76 11.38
N ILE A 164 -27.22 -12.39 10.50
CA ILE A 164 -27.46 -12.18 9.07
C ILE A 164 -27.36 -13.46 8.22
N LEU A 165 -27.08 -14.61 8.82
CA LEU A 165 -26.93 -15.87 8.08
C LEU A 165 -28.25 -16.31 7.47
N ASN A 166 -28.19 -16.78 6.21
CA ASN A 166 -29.31 -17.36 5.47
C ASN A 166 -30.52 -16.41 5.28
N ILE A 167 -30.33 -15.12 5.49
CA ILE A 167 -31.34 -14.10 5.20
C ILE A 167 -31.01 -13.46 3.86
N PRO A 168 -31.96 -13.33 2.92
CA PRO A 168 -31.75 -12.61 1.67
C PRO A 168 -31.32 -11.15 1.91
N LEU A 169 -30.33 -10.67 1.16
CA LEU A 169 -29.74 -9.35 1.40
C LEU A 169 -30.77 -8.20 1.29
N HIS A 170 -31.79 -8.34 0.46
CA HIS A 170 -32.86 -7.33 0.36
C HIS A 170 -33.69 -7.20 1.65
N GLN A 171 -33.72 -8.24 2.49
CA GLN A 171 -34.39 -8.21 3.79
C GLN A 171 -33.49 -7.64 4.90
N LEU A 172 -32.16 -7.62 4.67
CA LEU A 172 -31.21 -6.96 5.57
C LEU A 172 -31.18 -5.43 5.35
N GLY A 173 -31.77 -4.95 4.26
CA GLY A 173 -31.78 -3.54 3.85
C GLY A 173 -32.85 -2.72 4.56
N ALA A 174 -32.82 -2.59 5.88
CA ALA A 174 -33.57 -1.53 6.54
C ALA A 174 -32.93 -0.16 6.20
N PRO A 175 -33.71 0.94 6.07
CA PRO A 175 -33.20 2.27 5.73
C PRO A 175 -32.08 2.77 6.64
N ASP A 176 -31.95 2.19 7.82
CA ASP A 176 -31.00 2.58 8.86
C ASP A 176 -29.80 1.67 9.00
N ILE A 177 -29.61 0.68 8.13
CA ILE A 177 -28.41 -0.17 8.19
C ILE A 177 -27.21 0.60 7.64
N PRO A 178 -26.22 0.86 8.49
CA PRO A 178 -25.11 1.75 8.14
C PRO A 178 -23.97 1.06 7.38
N TYR A 179 -24.25 -0.05 6.68
CA TYR A 179 -23.28 -0.77 5.88
C TYR A 179 -23.91 -1.36 4.61
N HIS A 180 -23.10 -1.55 3.58
CA HIS A 180 -23.51 -2.17 2.33
C HIS A 180 -22.60 -3.36 2.00
N VAL A 181 -23.18 -4.54 1.75
CA VAL A 181 -22.44 -5.74 1.35
C VAL A 181 -22.04 -5.60 -0.12
N VAL A 182 -20.73 -5.62 -0.40
CA VAL A 182 -20.19 -5.40 -1.75
C VAL A 182 -19.64 -6.67 -2.40
N ALA A 183 -19.21 -7.65 -1.60
CA ALA A 183 -18.74 -8.95 -2.09
C ALA A 183 -18.86 -10.03 -1.02
N ILE A 184 -19.04 -11.28 -1.47
CA ILE A 184 -19.03 -12.47 -0.63
C ILE A 184 -18.01 -13.44 -1.20
N LYS A 185 -17.02 -13.84 -0.42
CA LYS A 185 -16.08 -14.91 -0.78
C LYS A 185 -16.51 -16.21 -0.12
N ARG A 186 -16.91 -17.16 -0.95
CA ARG A 186 -17.35 -18.53 -0.55
C ARG A 186 -16.35 -19.55 -1.07
N GLY A 187 -15.51 -20.07 -0.18
CA GLY A 187 -14.41 -20.94 -0.58
C GLY A 187 -13.44 -20.21 -1.52
N THR A 188 -13.34 -20.66 -2.77
CA THR A 188 -12.51 -20.05 -3.83
C THR A 188 -13.27 -19.05 -4.71
N GLU A 189 -14.60 -19.04 -4.64
CA GLU A 189 -15.46 -18.19 -5.45
C GLU A 189 -15.67 -16.82 -4.84
N THR A 190 -15.72 -15.77 -5.68
CA THR A 190 -16.11 -14.42 -5.27
C THR A 190 -17.43 -14.06 -5.92
N ILE A 191 -18.44 -13.78 -5.11
CA ILE A 191 -19.81 -13.45 -5.52
C ILE A 191 -19.97 -11.94 -5.35
N ILE A 192 -20.44 -11.25 -6.40
CA ILE A 192 -20.96 -9.88 -6.29
C ILE A 192 -22.44 -10.02 -5.98
N PRO A 193 -22.86 -9.73 -4.75
CA PRO A 193 -24.19 -10.15 -4.28
C PRO A 193 -25.31 -9.28 -4.89
N ARG A 194 -26.45 -9.93 -5.07
CA ARG A 194 -27.74 -9.31 -5.42
C ARG A 194 -28.71 -9.43 -4.23
N GLY A 195 -29.85 -8.76 -4.33
CA GLY A 195 -30.83 -8.75 -3.24
C GLY A 195 -31.30 -10.13 -2.76
N ASP A 196 -31.39 -11.11 -3.64
CA ASP A 196 -31.86 -12.47 -3.32
C ASP A 196 -30.72 -13.40 -2.82
N ASP A 197 -29.47 -12.96 -2.91
CA ASP A 197 -28.35 -13.74 -2.39
C ASP A 197 -28.36 -13.77 -0.87
N VAL A 198 -27.85 -14.89 -0.32
CA VAL A 198 -27.77 -15.13 1.12
C VAL A 198 -26.33 -15.34 1.55
N ILE A 199 -25.99 -14.83 2.72
CA ILE A 199 -24.72 -15.08 3.38
C ILE A 199 -24.79 -16.42 4.10
N LYS A 200 -23.76 -17.25 3.90
CA LYS A 200 -23.66 -18.59 4.52
C LYS A 200 -22.56 -18.63 5.58
N LEU A 201 -22.65 -19.63 6.44
CA LEU A 201 -21.61 -19.93 7.41
C LEU A 201 -20.25 -20.09 6.72
N HIS A 202 -19.20 -19.52 7.31
CA HIS A 202 -17.82 -19.48 6.82
C HIS A 202 -17.55 -18.59 5.61
N ASP A 203 -18.55 -17.94 5.02
CA ASP A 203 -18.32 -16.92 4.02
C ASP A 203 -17.44 -15.79 4.58
N ILE A 204 -16.61 -15.21 3.75
CA ILE A 204 -15.97 -13.93 4.06
C ILE A 204 -16.80 -12.85 3.37
N VAL A 205 -17.40 -11.99 4.16
CA VAL A 205 -18.26 -10.91 3.68
C VAL A 205 -17.48 -9.61 3.69
N TYR A 206 -17.49 -8.94 2.54
CA TYR A 206 -16.94 -7.60 2.38
C TYR A 206 -18.07 -6.59 2.37
N PHE A 207 -17.99 -5.60 3.24
CA PHE A 207 -18.98 -4.55 3.32
C PHE A 207 -18.33 -3.17 3.47
N THR A 208 -18.99 -2.15 2.95
CA THR A 208 -18.58 -0.77 3.11
C THR A 208 -19.38 -0.10 4.21
N THR A 209 -18.72 0.78 4.95
CA THR A 209 -19.31 1.58 6.03
C THR A 209 -18.50 2.87 6.22
N THR A 210 -18.93 3.72 7.15
CA THR A 210 -18.16 4.89 7.59
C THR A 210 -17.65 4.67 9.01
N ARG A 211 -16.63 5.42 9.41
CA ARG A 211 -16.00 5.28 10.73
C ARG A 211 -17.01 5.38 11.89
N LYS A 212 -18.04 6.20 11.75
CA LYS A 212 -19.10 6.41 12.73
C LYS A 212 -19.90 5.14 13.01
N TYR A 213 -20.11 4.31 12.00
CA TYR A 213 -21.02 3.16 12.06
C TYR A 213 -20.34 1.81 12.26
N ILE A 214 -19.01 1.78 12.42
CA ILE A 214 -18.28 0.54 12.69
C ILE A 214 -18.82 -0.22 13.92
N PRO A 215 -19.12 0.45 15.07
CA PRO A 215 -19.66 -0.25 16.23
C PRO A 215 -21.02 -0.93 15.97
N VAL A 216 -21.87 -0.28 15.17
CA VAL A 216 -23.19 -0.82 14.80
C VAL A 216 -23.04 -1.99 13.83
N SER A 217 -22.17 -1.86 12.83
CA SER A 217 -21.85 -2.97 11.91
C SER A 217 -21.29 -4.19 12.66
N TYR A 218 -20.49 -3.96 13.69
CA TYR A 218 -19.98 -5.00 14.57
C TYR A 218 -21.08 -5.80 15.24
N THR A 219 -22.09 -5.14 15.80
CA THR A 219 -23.19 -5.80 16.53
C THR A 219 -24.01 -6.70 15.62
N HIS A 220 -24.28 -6.26 14.38
CA HIS A 220 -25.07 -7.03 13.40
C HIS A 220 -24.28 -8.20 12.76
N LEU A 221 -22.97 -8.03 12.57
CA LEU A 221 -22.14 -9.00 11.86
C LEU A 221 -21.44 -10.00 12.78
N ARG A 222 -21.34 -9.67 14.07
CA ARG A 222 -20.74 -10.52 15.11
C ARG A 222 -21.81 -11.00 16.06
N ALA A 223 -22.05 -12.31 16.10
CA ALA A 223 -22.67 -12.91 17.27
C ALA A 223 -21.65 -12.90 18.42
N HIS A 224 -22.10 -12.50 19.60
CA HIS A 224 -21.30 -12.37 20.81
C HIS A 224 -20.34 -13.55 21.02
N GLU A 225 -19.03 -13.25 21.14
CA GLU A 225 -18.11 -14.15 21.83
C GLU A 225 -18.44 -14.03 23.34
N THR A 226 -19.02 -15.03 23.91
CA THR A 226 -18.88 -15.35 25.32
C THR A 226 -17.77 -16.34 25.48
#